data_127e7ccdab54e032360f456601d9eda7
#
_entry.id   127e7ccdab54e032360f456601d9eda7
#
_cell.length_a   1.000
_cell.length_b   1.000
_cell.length_c   1.000
_cell.angle_alpha   90.00
_cell.angle_beta   90.00
_cell.angle_gamma   90.00
#
_symmetry.space_group_name_H-M   'P 1'
#
loop_
_entity.id
_entity.type
_entity.pdbx_description
1 polymer ?
#
loop_
_entity_poly.entity_id
_entity_poly.type
_entity_poly.pdbx_seq_one_letter_code
_entity_poly.pdbx_strand_id
1 'polypeptide(L)'
;MSEIQNTVGGYLIQSLYDHGVRHIFGVPGDFVLGFYQQLSQYNKLKIINTCDEQGAGFAADAYARVNGLGVVCITYCVGGLKVVNATAQAFAEKSPLVVISGAPGIKERTKSPLLHHKVRDYDTQQRIFEHITIDSVLLNNPTTAAEDIKRVLSSAKRYKRPVYIELPRDVVSAPIYIQQSSKDFKTVSKSYPETTKLAKEEEYGTDMHSMQEALSEATTMINSSKKPIIIAGVEIHRFGLQGILLQLIDKTNIPVVATILSKSVVSEDHPYYLGVYEGAMGYESVRKHVESSDCLILLGALMTDINFGISPTPIEQSRSIYVTSEKLSIKHHIFEKVPLQEFLNGLIEAPLKKRKFVMSIQKRRNNSYNAQDKERYFLHAKNKKITVKHLFKHLNLSITNNTIVIADVGDSLFGALDLTIHGQTEFLSPAYYLSMGFAVPAAIGAQLANPKLRPIVIVGDGAFQMTGMELSTIARFKLNPIVVVLNNGGYGTERPMLDGQFNDILPWNYSRITEIIGHGKGFVIETEDQLEKAISAAKNIYSREFCILDVRLDTYDGSPALQRLTEVLGKKVH
;
A
#
# COMPACT_ATOMS: atom_id res chain seq x y z
N MET A 1 -24.21 -21.53 -19.29
CA MET A 1 -23.93 -20.60 -18.16
C MET A 1 -24.85 -21.04 -17.03
N SER A 2 -24.37 -21.09 -15.77
CA SER A 2 -25.24 -21.37 -14.62
C SER A 2 -26.27 -20.23 -14.48
N GLU A 3 -27.43 -20.49 -13.89
CA GLU A 3 -28.46 -19.45 -13.66
C GLU A 3 -27.91 -18.22 -12.91
N ILE A 4 -26.92 -18.42 -12.05
CA ILE A 4 -26.25 -17.35 -11.29
C ILE A 4 -25.53 -16.36 -12.20
N GLN A 5 -24.93 -16.78 -13.30
CA GLN A 5 -24.19 -15.92 -14.23
C GLN A 5 -25.08 -14.91 -14.98
N ASN A 6 -26.38 -15.12 -14.96
CA ASN A 6 -27.35 -14.25 -15.61
C ASN A 6 -27.99 -13.21 -14.67
N THR A 7 -27.43 -13.05 -13.47
CA THR A 7 -27.88 -12.04 -12.49
C THR A 7 -26.89 -10.90 -12.34
N VAL A 8 -27.33 -9.77 -11.79
CA VAL A 8 -26.45 -8.61 -11.49
C VAL A 8 -25.30 -9.02 -10.56
N GLY A 9 -25.60 -9.74 -9.47
CA GLY A 9 -24.58 -10.26 -8.56
C GLY A 9 -23.61 -11.23 -9.24
N GLY A 10 -24.12 -12.15 -10.03
CA GLY A 10 -23.30 -13.11 -10.79
C GLY A 10 -22.39 -12.44 -11.82
N TYR A 11 -22.87 -11.42 -12.51
CA TYR A 11 -22.06 -10.63 -13.43
C TYR A 11 -20.95 -9.87 -12.71
N LEU A 12 -21.25 -9.26 -11.56
CA LEU A 12 -20.24 -8.59 -10.72
C LEU A 12 -19.16 -9.58 -10.27
N ILE A 13 -19.55 -10.77 -9.80
CA ILE A 13 -18.62 -11.84 -9.40
C ILE A 13 -17.72 -12.25 -10.56
N GLN A 14 -18.28 -12.50 -11.74
CA GLN A 14 -17.52 -12.87 -12.94
C GLN A 14 -16.56 -11.73 -13.34
N SER A 15 -17.04 -10.49 -13.33
CA SER A 15 -16.22 -9.31 -13.67
C SER A 15 -15.01 -9.16 -12.71
N LEU A 16 -15.21 -9.35 -11.42
CA LEU A 16 -14.11 -9.32 -10.44
C LEU A 16 -13.07 -10.41 -10.72
N TYR A 17 -13.54 -11.64 -11.01
CA TYR A 17 -12.66 -12.75 -11.37
C TYR A 17 -11.85 -12.47 -12.65
N ASP A 18 -12.48 -11.91 -13.69
CA ASP A 18 -11.84 -11.56 -14.96
C ASP A 18 -10.81 -10.43 -14.80
N HIS A 19 -11.00 -9.57 -13.78
CA HIS A 19 -10.03 -8.55 -13.38
C HIS A 19 -8.89 -9.07 -12.51
N GLY A 20 -8.78 -10.38 -12.28
CA GLY A 20 -7.68 -11.03 -11.57
C GLY A 20 -7.91 -11.23 -10.07
N VAL A 21 -9.08 -10.86 -9.54
CA VAL A 21 -9.42 -11.11 -8.13
C VAL A 21 -9.58 -12.61 -7.88
N ARG A 22 -9.09 -13.08 -6.74
CA ARG A 22 -9.23 -14.47 -6.28
C ARG A 22 -9.75 -14.55 -4.85
N HIS A 23 -9.66 -13.46 -4.10
CA HIS A 23 -10.07 -13.39 -2.70
C HIS A 23 -10.91 -12.12 -2.48
N ILE A 24 -11.99 -12.24 -1.72
CA ILE A 24 -12.86 -11.12 -1.30
C ILE A 24 -12.85 -11.10 0.22
N PHE A 25 -12.49 -9.96 0.80
CA PHE A 25 -12.39 -9.76 2.24
C PHE A 25 -13.67 -9.13 2.77
N GLY A 26 -14.09 -9.47 3.98
CA GLY A 26 -15.26 -8.81 4.53
C GLY A 26 -15.89 -9.49 5.73
N VAL A 27 -16.96 -8.88 6.21
CA VAL A 27 -17.82 -9.39 7.28
C VAL A 27 -19.25 -9.47 6.74
N PRO A 28 -19.92 -10.64 6.86
CA PRO A 28 -21.28 -10.78 6.39
C PRO A 28 -22.28 -9.97 7.24
N GLY A 29 -23.35 -9.54 6.63
CA GLY A 29 -24.50 -8.91 7.28
C GLY A 29 -25.73 -9.02 6.38
N ASP A 30 -26.93 -8.82 6.93
CA ASP A 30 -28.19 -9.14 6.28
C ASP A 30 -28.42 -8.47 4.92
N PHE A 31 -27.96 -7.22 4.74
CA PHE A 31 -28.11 -6.52 3.45
C PHE A 31 -27.17 -7.04 2.34
N VAL A 32 -26.20 -7.91 2.66
CA VAL A 32 -25.26 -8.44 1.70
C VAL A 32 -25.29 -9.97 1.59
N LEU A 33 -26.11 -10.67 2.40
CA LEU A 33 -26.17 -12.14 2.44
C LEU A 33 -26.50 -12.76 1.08
N GLY A 34 -27.40 -12.17 0.31
CA GLY A 34 -27.72 -12.68 -1.03
C GLY A 34 -26.52 -12.70 -1.97
N PHE A 35 -25.66 -11.70 -1.89
CA PHE A 35 -24.41 -11.67 -2.66
C PHE A 35 -23.39 -12.68 -2.13
N TYR A 36 -23.24 -12.80 -0.79
CA TYR A 36 -22.39 -13.83 -0.18
C TYR A 36 -22.81 -15.25 -0.56
N GLN A 37 -24.12 -15.50 -0.68
CA GLN A 37 -24.65 -16.78 -1.13
C GLN A 37 -24.20 -17.09 -2.58
N GLN A 38 -24.30 -16.12 -3.49
CA GLN A 38 -23.81 -16.29 -4.88
C GLN A 38 -22.29 -16.48 -4.92
N LEU A 39 -21.52 -15.70 -4.11
CA LEU A 39 -20.07 -15.86 -3.97
C LEU A 39 -19.69 -17.27 -3.49
N SER A 40 -20.42 -17.81 -2.50
CA SER A 40 -20.13 -19.16 -1.96
C SER A 40 -20.35 -20.29 -2.98
N GLN A 41 -21.20 -20.06 -3.96
CA GLN A 41 -21.47 -20.99 -5.06
C GLN A 41 -20.47 -20.85 -6.23
N TYR A 42 -19.67 -19.77 -6.23
CA TYR A 42 -18.69 -19.51 -7.27
C TYR A 42 -17.28 -19.96 -6.85
N ASN A 43 -16.93 -21.22 -7.14
CA ASN A 43 -15.73 -21.90 -6.64
C ASN A 43 -14.37 -21.24 -6.98
N LYS A 44 -14.35 -20.24 -7.87
CA LYS A 44 -13.11 -19.58 -8.32
C LYS A 44 -12.73 -18.37 -7.45
N LEU A 45 -13.64 -17.87 -6.61
CA LEU A 45 -13.39 -16.81 -5.64
C LEU A 45 -13.53 -17.36 -4.23
N LYS A 46 -12.66 -16.93 -3.33
CA LYS A 46 -12.69 -17.32 -1.92
C LYS A 46 -13.09 -16.13 -1.05
N ILE A 47 -14.01 -16.35 -0.13
CA ILE A 47 -14.40 -15.38 0.88
C ILE A 47 -13.43 -15.49 2.06
N ILE A 48 -12.86 -14.38 2.47
CA ILE A 48 -11.97 -14.24 3.62
C ILE A 48 -12.68 -13.39 4.67
N ASN A 49 -13.34 -14.07 5.61
CA ASN A 49 -13.99 -13.38 6.72
C ASN A 49 -12.93 -12.94 7.74
N THR A 50 -12.92 -11.66 8.04
CA THR A 50 -12.07 -11.03 9.04
C THR A 50 -12.79 -10.89 10.39
N CYS A 51 -12.05 -10.53 11.43
CA CYS A 51 -12.64 -10.24 12.74
C CYS A 51 -13.42 -8.92 12.74
N ASP A 52 -12.98 -7.97 11.91
CA ASP A 52 -13.52 -6.62 11.84
C ASP A 52 -13.48 -6.09 10.40
N GLU A 53 -14.40 -5.19 10.03
CA GLU A 53 -14.47 -4.64 8.69
C GLU A 53 -13.28 -3.74 8.37
N GLN A 54 -12.72 -3.01 9.34
CA GLN A 54 -11.50 -2.23 9.13
C GLN A 54 -10.33 -3.16 8.77
N GLY A 55 -10.21 -4.30 9.48
CA GLY A 55 -9.26 -5.36 9.15
C GLY A 55 -9.47 -5.90 7.74
N ALA A 56 -10.73 -6.11 7.33
CA ALA A 56 -11.06 -6.49 5.94
C ALA A 56 -10.59 -5.45 4.93
N GLY A 57 -10.80 -4.17 5.21
CA GLY A 57 -10.37 -3.06 4.35
C GLY A 57 -8.86 -3.01 4.18
N PHE A 58 -8.08 -3.11 5.26
CA PHE A 58 -6.62 -3.15 5.21
C PHE A 58 -6.07 -4.40 4.53
N ALA A 59 -6.68 -5.57 4.76
CA ALA A 59 -6.31 -6.80 4.05
C ALA A 59 -6.57 -6.68 2.55
N ALA A 60 -7.71 -6.11 2.15
CA ALA A 60 -8.04 -5.88 0.75
C ALA A 60 -7.13 -4.83 0.10
N ASP A 61 -6.74 -3.76 0.82
CA ASP A 61 -5.77 -2.77 0.35
C ASP A 61 -4.39 -3.41 0.11
N ALA A 62 -3.88 -4.18 1.07
CA ALA A 62 -2.61 -4.89 0.90
C ALA A 62 -2.65 -5.92 -0.24
N TYR A 63 -3.77 -6.63 -0.37
CA TYR A 63 -4.00 -7.53 -1.51
C TYR A 63 -3.97 -6.77 -2.84
N ALA A 64 -4.61 -5.58 -2.91
CA ALA A 64 -4.59 -4.73 -4.10
C ALA A 64 -3.18 -4.28 -4.49
N ARG A 65 -2.36 -3.93 -3.51
CA ARG A 65 -0.97 -3.50 -3.73
C ARG A 65 -0.11 -4.59 -4.36
N VAL A 66 -0.36 -5.86 -4.04
CA VAL A 66 0.39 -7.02 -4.54
C VAL A 66 -0.25 -7.64 -5.78
N ASN A 67 -1.59 -7.78 -5.80
CA ASN A 67 -2.35 -8.44 -6.88
C ASN A 67 -2.79 -7.50 -8.01
N GLY A 68 -2.84 -6.19 -7.74
CA GLY A 68 -3.29 -5.17 -8.69
C GLY A 68 -4.77 -4.80 -8.63
N LEU A 69 -5.61 -5.52 -7.87
CA LEU A 69 -6.99 -5.16 -7.50
C LEU A 69 -7.41 -5.93 -6.25
N GLY A 70 -7.91 -5.23 -5.23
CA GLY A 70 -8.47 -5.80 -4.00
C GLY A 70 -9.97 -5.57 -3.89
N VAL A 71 -10.66 -6.38 -3.11
CA VAL A 71 -12.11 -6.26 -2.91
C VAL A 71 -12.45 -6.44 -1.45
N VAL A 72 -13.19 -5.48 -0.88
CA VAL A 72 -13.84 -5.60 0.41
C VAL A 72 -15.36 -5.61 0.23
N CYS A 73 -16.03 -6.53 0.91
CA CYS A 73 -17.48 -6.70 0.82
C CYS A 73 -18.09 -6.69 2.23
N ILE A 74 -18.97 -5.72 2.47
CA ILE A 74 -19.50 -5.41 3.82
C ILE A 74 -21.01 -5.10 3.77
N THR A 75 -21.64 -5.11 4.93
CA THR A 75 -23.04 -4.72 5.06
C THR A 75 -23.20 -3.19 5.09
N TYR A 76 -24.46 -2.75 4.93
CA TYR A 76 -24.85 -1.34 4.86
C TYR A 76 -24.54 -0.56 6.15
N CYS A 77 -24.06 0.64 6.02
CA CYS A 77 -23.70 1.62 7.05
C CYS A 77 -22.83 1.07 8.19
N VAL A 78 -23.33 0.20 9.04
CA VAL A 78 -22.59 -0.28 10.22
C VAL A 78 -21.28 -0.96 9.84
N GLY A 79 -21.24 -1.70 8.74
CA GLY A 79 -20.01 -2.26 8.19
C GLY A 79 -19.30 -1.27 7.27
N GLY A 80 -20.06 -0.58 6.38
CA GLY A 80 -19.50 0.35 5.42
C GLY A 80 -18.71 1.49 6.07
N LEU A 81 -19.24 2.11 7.11
CA LEU A 81 -18.56 3.23 7.77
C LEU A 81 -17.28 2.82 8.51
N LYS A 82 -17.12 1.55 8.89
CA LYS A 82 -15.87 1.05 9.47
C LYS A 82 -14.72 0.90 8.43
N VAL A 83 -15.04 0.76 7.15
CA VAL A 83 -14.00 0.68 6.10
C VAL A 83 -13.64 2.04 5.48
N VAL A 84 -14.27 3.14 5.93
CA VAL A 84 -13.98 4.49 5.44
C VAL A 84 -12.50 4.83 5.56
N ASN A 85 -11.88 4.57 6.71
CA ASN A 85 -10.47 4.85 6.95
C ASN A 85 -9.54 4.06 6.00
N ALA A 86 -9.78 2.75 5.85
CA ALA A 86 -8.99 1.93 4.92
C ALA A 86 -9.18 2.36 3.45
N THR A 87 -10.39 2.79 3.08
CA THR A 87 -10.69 3.32 1.74
C THR A 87 -10.00 4.66 1.50
N ALA A 88 -10.00 5.56 2.48
CA ALA A 88 -9.29 6.85 2.40
C ALA A 88 -7.78 6.64 2.26
N GLN A 89 -7.19 5.68 3.00
CA GLN A 89 -5.80 5.28 2.83
C GLN A 89 -5.52 4.78 1.41
N ALA A 90 -6.36 3.86 0.90
CA ALA A 90 -6.23 3.34 -0.46
C ALA A 90 -6.31 4.47 -1.51
N PHE A 91 -7.16 5.48 -1.29
CA PHE A 91 -7.26 6.65 -2.17
C PHE A 91 -5.98 7.49 -2.12
N ALA A 92 -5.51 7.82 -0.92
CA ALA A 92 -4.34 8.66 -0.71
C ALA A 92 -3.06 8.02 -1.29
N GLU A 93 -2.93 6.68 -1.18
CA GLU A 93 -1.72 5.93 -1.55
C GLU A 93 -1.83 5.20 -2.90
N LYS A 94 -2.83 5.56 -3.71
CA LYS A 94 -2.99 4.99 -5.05
C LYS A 94 -3.09 3.45 -5.04
N SER A 95 -4.09 2.92 -4.33
CA SER A 95 -4.37 1.48 -4.27
C SER A 95 -5.74 1.16 -4.88
N PRO A 96 -5.82 0.28 -5.88
CA PRO A 96 -7.08 -0.04 -6.55
C PRO A 96 -7.94 -0.99 -5.70
N LEU A 97 -8.80 -0.43 -4.87
CA LEU A 97 -9.70 -1.14 -3.97
C LEU A 97 -11.16 -1.02 -4.44
N VAL A 98 -11.86 -2.13 -4.53
CA VAL A 98 -13.32 -2.16 -4.77
C VAL A 98 -14.04 -2.36 -3.45
N VAL A 99 -14.80 -1.37 -3.02
CA VAL A 99 -15.66 -1.46 -1.85
C VAL A 99 -17.06 -1.84 -2.31
N ILE A 100 -17.53 -3.03 -1.97
CA ILE A 100 -18.89 -3.49 -2.25
C ILE A 100 -19.67 -3.45 -0.93
N SER A 101 -20.71 -2.64 -0.90
CA SER A 101 -21.64 -2.59 0.25
C SER A 101 -22.99 -3.14 -0.15
N GLY A 102 -23.52 -4.10 0.62
CA GLY A 102 -24.93 -4.40 0.56
C GLY A 102 -25.75 -3.17 0.93
N ALA A 103 -27.02 -3.16 0.57
CA ALA A 103 -27.91 -2.05 0.88
C ALA A 103 -29.38 -2.52 0.96
N PRO A 104 -30.25 -1.74 1.64
CA PRO A 104 -31.69 -1.97 1.59
C PRO A 104 -32.20 -2.00 0.15
N GLY A 105 -33.13 -2.89 -0.13
CA GLY A 105 -33.72 -3.02 -1.45
C GLY A 105 -34.38 -1.72 -1.94
N ILE A 106 -34.38 -1.52 -3.27
CA ILE A 106 -34.94 -0.30 -3.88
C ILE A 106 -36.42 -0.13 -3.50
N LYS A 107 -37.19 -1.21 -3.49
CA LYS A 107 -38.59 -1.18 -3.08
C LYS A 107 -38.77 -0.86 -1.59
N GLU A 108 -37.84 -1.29 -0.75
CA GLU A 108 -37.85 -1.03 0.69
C GLU A 108 -37.58 0.44 1.04
N ARG A 109 -36.85 1.16 0.16
CA ARG A 109 -36.58 2.61 0.34
C ARG A 109 -37.82 3.49 0.08
N THR A 110 -38.85 2.93 -0.55
CA THR A 110 -40.07 3.66 -0.88
C THR A 110 -40.74 4.20 0.41
N LYS A 111 -41.14 5.46 0.41
CA LYS A 111 -41.69 6.18 1.59
C LYS A 111 -40.69 6.37 2.75
N SER A 112 -39.40 6.13 2.51
CA SER A 112 -38.31 6.38 3.47
C SER A 112 -38.50 5.80 4.88
N PRO A 113 -38.88 4.51 5.03
CA PRO A 113 -39.08 3.91 6.34
C PRO A 113 -37.78 3.93 7.17
N LEU A 114 -37.93 3.81 8.49
CA LEU A 114 -36.80 3.68 9.40
C LEU A 114 -36.38 2.21 9.45
N LEU A 115 -35.49 1.82 8.54
CA LEU A 115 -34.85 0.50 8.55
C LEU A 115 -33.62 0.54 9.45
N HIS A 116 -33.24 -0.62 10.02
CA HIS A 116 -31.99 -0.74 10.79
C HIS A 116 -30.79 -0.36 9.94
N HIS A 117 -29.72 0.09 10.56
CA HIS A 117 -28.49 0.62 9.97
C HIS A 117 -28.66 1.95 9.20
N LYS A 118 -29.87 2.45 8.97
CA LYS A 118 -30.07 3.77 8.38
C LYS A 118 -29.57 4.85 9.34
N VAL A 119 -28.67 5.71 8.87
CA VAL A 119 -28.17 6.84 9.66
C VAL A 119 -29.13 8.03 9.49
N ARG A 120 -28.95 8.84 8.49
CA ARG A 120 -29.77 10.02 8.20
C ARG A 120 -30.80 9.73 7.09
N ASP A 121 -30.28 9.34 5.95
CA ASP A 121 -31.02 8.97 4.75
C ASP A 121 -30.36 7.74 4.10
N TYR A 122 -30.93 7.22 3.02
CA TYR A 122 -30.36 6.05 2.34
C TYR A 122 -29.12 6.35 1.51
N ASP A 123 -28.84 7.63 1.24
CA ASP A 123 -27.70 8.07 0.44
C ASP A 123 -26.50 8.48 1.31
N THR A 124 -26.66 8.50 2.64
CA THR A 124 -25.62 8.95 3.58
C THR A 124 -24.29 8.23 3.34
N GLN A 125 -24.31 6.90 3.24
CA GLN A 125 -23.08 6.14 3.02
C GLN A 125 -22.50 6.40 1.63
N GLN A 126 -23.30 6.37 0.58
CA GLN A 126 -22.85 6.64 -0.79
C GLN A 126 -22.12 7.99 -0.88
N ARG A 127 -22.71 9.06 -0.32
CA ARG A 127 -22.10 10.41 -0.32
C ARG A 127 -20.76 10.45 0.40
N ILE A 128 -20.60 9.70 1.50
CA ILE A 128 -19.30 9.60 2.19
C ILE A 128 -18.25 8.95 1.27
N PHE A 129 -18.62 7.85 0.60
CA PHE A 129 -17.70 7.16 -0.30
C PHE A 129 -17.40 7.94 -1.58
N GLU A 130 -18.31 8.78 -2.08
CA GLU A 130 -18.05 9.70 -3.21
C GLU A 130 -16.86 10.63 -2.96
N HIS A 131 -16.60 11.00 -1.70
CA HIS A 131 -15.46 11.85 -1.33
C HIS A 131 -14.13 11.10 -1.22
N ILE A 132 -14.14 9.79 -1.08
CA ILE A 132 -12.94 8.97 -0.84
C ILE A 132 -12.73 7.87 -1.89
N THR A 133 -13.47 7.93 -3.00
CA THR A 133 -13.32 7.03 -4.15
C THR A 133 -13.24 7.83 -5.45
N ILE A 134 -12.63 7.24 -6.47
CA ILE A 134 -12.51 7.89 -7.79
C ILE A 134 -13.80 7.77 -8.60
N ASP A 135 -14.59 6.75 -8.32
CA ASP A 135 -15.86 6.45 -8.97
C ASP A 135 -16.77 5.67 -8.02
N SER A 136 -18.07 5.90 -8.13
CA SER A 136 -19.07 5.21 -7.30
C SER A 136 -20.33 4.90 -8.08
N VAL A 137 -21.07 3.87 -7.64
CA VAL A 137 -22.37 3.50 -8.23
C VAL A 137 -23.30 2.87 -7.22
N LEU A 138 -24.57 3.25 -7.29
CA LEU A 138 -25.69 2.50 -6.73
C LEU A 138 -26.32 1.66 -7.84
N LEU A 139 -26.21 0.34 -7.76
CA LEU A 139 -26.75 -0.59 -8.74
C LEU A 139 -28.29 -0.71 -8.57
N ASN A 140 -29.04 0.32 -8.95
CA ASN A 140 -30.50 0.37 -8.78
C ASN A 140 -31.29 -0.04 -10.03
N ASN A 141 -30.62 -0.19 -11.17
CA ASN A 141 -31.23 -0.54 -12.45
C ASN A 141 -30.51 -1.73 -13.12
N PRO A 142 -31.13 -2.92 -13.19
CA PRO A 142 -30.51 -4.09 -13.82
C PRO A 142 -30.18 -3.91 -15.31
N THR A 143 -30.82 -2.96 -16.01
CA THR A 143 -30.57 -2.73 -17.44
C THR A 143 -29.25 -1.98 -17.71
N THR A 144 -28.77 -1.17 -16.77
CA THR A 144 -27.50 -0.43 -16.87
C THR A 144 -26.40 -1.07 -16.02
N ALA A 145 -26.73 -2.03 -15.16
CA ALA A 145 -25.82 -2.58 -14.18
C ALA A 145 -24.52 -3.15 -14.79
N ALA A 146 -24.58 -3.76 -15.99
CA ALA A 146 -23.41 -4.31 -16.65
C ALA A 146 -22.43 -3.20 -17.07
N GLU A 147 -22.94 -2.10 -17.62
CA GLU A 147 -22.13 -0.95 -18.04
C GLU A 147 -21.56 -0.22 -16.83
N ASP A 148 -22.36 -0.02 -15.78
CA ASP A 148 -21.95 0.60 -14.54
C ASP A 148 -20.84 -0.19 -13.84
N ILE A 149 -20.97 -1.52 -13.73
CA ILE A 149 -19.93 -2.39 -13.17
C ILE A 149 -18.64 -2.28 -13.99
N LYS A 150 -18.74 -2.35 -15.32
CA LYS A 150 -17.59 -2.24 -16.22
C LYS A 150 -16.89 -0.89 -16.05
N ARG A 151 -17.64 0.22 -16.00
CA ARG A 151 -17.14 1.58 -15.83
C ARG A 151 -16.37 1.72 -14.51
N VAL A 152 -16.99 1.35 -13.41
CA VAL A 152 -16.41 1.50 -12.07
C VAL A 152 -15.14 0.65 -11.91
N LEU A 153 -15.14 -0.62 -12.36
CA LEU A 153 -13.95 -1.48 -12.30
C LEU A 153 -12.82 -0.96 -13.22
N SER A 154 -13.18 -0.41 -14.39
CA SER A 154 -12.20 0.22 -15.28
C SER A 154 -11.57 1.45 -14.63
N SER A 155 -12.36 2.28 -13.92
CA SER A 155 -11.89 3.44 -13.17
C SER A 155 -10.89 3.03 -12.09
N ALA A 156 -11.16 1.97 -11.30
CA ALA A 156 -10.23 1.49 -10.29
C ALA A 156 -8.87 1.11 -10.89
N LYS A 157 -8.86 0.39 -12.01
CA LYS A 157 -7.63 -0.05 -12.68
C LYS A 157 -6.87 1.11 -13.34
N ARG A 158 -7.60 2.02 -13.97
CA ARG A 158 -7.03 3.17 -14.69
C ARG A 158 -6.34 4.14 -13.75
N TYR A 159 -7.04 4.56 -12.68
CA TYR A 159 -6.56 5.59 -11.76
C TYR A 159 -5.77 5.03 -10.58
N LYS A 160 -5.75 3.70 -10.40
CA LYS A 160 -5.16 3.04 -9.22
C LYS A 160 -5.70 3.60 -7.92
N ARG A 161 -7.01 3.84 -7.86
CA ARG A 161 -7.72 4.39 -6.70
C ARG A 161 -8.95 3.55 -6.36
N PRO A 162 -9.46 3.65 -5.13
CA PRO A 162 -10.65 2.90 -4.74
C PRO A 162 -11.89 3.36 -5.47
N VAL A 163 -12.83 2.43 -5.59
CA VAL A 163 -14.17 2.64 -6.13
C VAL A 163 -15.22 2.05 -5.17
N TYR A 164 -16.44 2.55 -5.26
CA TYR A 164 -17.55 2.12 -4.41
C TYR A 164 -18.72 1.58 -5.24
N ILE A 165 -19.23 0.41 -4.86
CA ILE A 165 -20.41 -0.22 -5.44
C ILE A 165 -21.42 -0.49 -4.32
N GLU A 166 -22.55 0.19 -4.37
CA GLU A 166 -23.68 -0.10 -3.50
C GLU A 166 -24.65 -1.06 -4.20
N LEU A 167 -24.88 -2.22 -3.60
CA LEU A 167 -25.64 -3.33 -4.17
C LEU A 167 -26.90 -3.59 -3.33
N PRO A 168 -28.09 -3.09 -3.74
CA PRO A 168 -29.34 -3.36 -3.06
C PRO A 168 -29.70 -4.84 -3.07
N ARG A 169 -30.17 -5.36 -1.93
CA ARG A 169 -30.39 -6.80 -1.75
C ARG A 169 -31.42 -7.40 -2.71
N ASP A 170 -32.40 -6.62 -3.18
CA ASP A 170 -33.40 -7.06 -4.18
C ASP A 170 -32.89 -7.02 -5.62
N VAL A 171 -31.73 -6.40 -5.88
CA VAL A 171 -31.11 -6.33 -7.21
C VAL A 171 -30.08 -7.45 -7.42
N VAL A 172 -29.52 -8.03 -6.37
CA VAL A 172 -28.50 -9.09 -6.45
C VAL A 172 -28.90 -10.21 -7.39
N SER A 173 -30.14 -10.70 -7.29
CA SER A 173 -30.68 -11.81 -8.09
C SER A 173 -31.49 -11.34 -9.30
N ALA A 174 -31.55 -10.05 -9.57
CA ALA A 174 -32.24 -9.53 -10.75
C ALA A 174 -31.51 -9.96 -12.03
N PRO A 175 -32.25 -10.27 -13.11
CA PRO A 175 -31.64 -10.60 -14.41
C PRO A 175 -30.75 -9.46 -14.91
N ILE A 176 -29.57 -9.79 -15.43
CA ILE A 176 -28.65 -8.81 -16.04
C ILE A 176 -28.93 -8.71 -17.54
N TYR A 177 -28.88 -7.50 -18.07
CA TYR A 177 -29.04 -7.24 -19.50
C TYR A 177 -27.67 -6.81 -20.05
N ILE A 178 -27.09 -7.62 -20.93
CA ILE A 178 -25.82 -7.31 -21.60
C ILE A 178 -26.17 -6.84 -23.01
N GLN A 179 -26.06 -5.55 -23.26
CA GLN A 179 -26.20 -5.01 -24.61
C GLN A 179 -24.96 -5.42 -25.42
N GLN A 180 -25.19 -6.12 -26.55
CA GLN A 180 -24.13 -6.28 -27.55
C GLN A 180 -23.90 -4.90 -28.16
N SER A 181 -22.67 -4.38 -28.06
CA SER A 181 -22.27 -3.05 -28.45
C SER A 181 -22.74 -2.66 -29.86
N SER A 182 -23.83 -1.94 -29.99
CA SER A 182 -24.09 -1.08 -31.16
C SER A 182 -23.44 0.28 -30.89
N LYS A 183 -22.72 0.79 -31.88
CA LYS A 183 -21.84 1.97 -31.82
C LYS A 183 -22.54 3.32 -31.59
N ASP A 184 -23.82 3.36 -31.27
CA ASP A 184 -24.59 4.60 -31.17
C ASP A 184 -25.46 4.63 -29.93
N PHE A 185 -24.92 5.14 -28.82
CA PHE A 185 -25.75 5.69 -27.74
C PHE A 185 -25.10 6.89 -27.07
N LYS A 186 -25.65 8.07 -27.32
CA LYS A 186 -25.43 9.26 -26.52
C LYS A 186 -26.07 9.07 -25.15
N THR A 187 -25.26 8.88 -24.13
CA THR A 187 -25.69 8.77 -22.74
C THR A 187 -26.27 10.09 -22.25
N VAL A 188 -27.55 10.06 -21.84
CA VAL A 188 -28.15 11.16 -21.07
C VAL A 188 -27.66 11.03 -19.64
N SER A 189 -26.58 11.68 -19.31
CA SER A 189 -26.10 11.79 -17.93
C SER A 189 -26.94 12.86 -17.21
N LYS A 190 -27.68 12.46 -16.16
CA LYS A 190 -28.15 13.41 -15.15
C LYS A 190 -26.93 14.01 -14.47
N SER A 191 -26.84 15.34 -14.52
CA SER A 191 -25.76 16.12 -13.92
C SER A 191 -25.69 15.92 -12.42
N TYR A 192 -24.60 15.29 -11.95
CA TYR A 192 -24.15 15.29 -10.55
C TYR A 192 -23.22 16.49 -10.30
N PRO A 193 -23.08 16.95 -9.03
CA PRO A 193 -22.26 18.13 -8.72
C PRO A 193 -20.79 18.00 -9.13
N GLU A 194 -20.09 19.10 -9.22
CA GLU A 194 -18.77 19.30 -9.84
C GLU A 194 -17.60 18.37 -9.41
N THR A 195 -17.75 17.57 -8.37
CA THR A 195 -16.73 16.60 -7.90
C THR A 195 -16.58 15.36 -8.80
N THR A 196 -17.57 15.07 -9.65
CA THR A 196 -17.58 13.93 -10.58
C THR A 196 -17.08 14.28 -11.99
N LYS A 197 -16.48 15.45 -12.21
CA LYS A 197 -15.97 15.86 -13.52
C LYS A 197 -14.76 15.07 -14.03
N LEU A 198 -14.15 14.23 -13.20
CA LEU A 198 -12.98 13.41 -13.57
C LEU A 198 -13.32 12.14 -14.38
N ALA A 199 -14.59 11.75 -14.45
CA ALA A 199 -15.00 10.47 -15.07
C ALA A 199 -15.77 10.63 -16.40
N LYS A 200 -15.66 11.74 -17.10
CA LYS A 200 -16.11 11.79 -18.50
C LYS A 200 -15.16 10.97 -19.35
N GLU A 201 -15.70 9.97 -20.04
CA GLU A 201 -15.04 9.23 -21.13
C GLU A 201 -14.60 10.22 -22.25
N GLU A 202 -13.54 10.94 -22.03
CA GLU A 202 -12.68 11.33 -23.12
C GLU A 202 -11.75 10.15 -23.37
N GLU A 203 -11.78 9.56 -24.56
CA GLU A 203 -10.69 8.77 -25.10
C GLU A 203 -9.44 9.65 -25.02
N TYR A 204 -8.72 9.58 -23.89
CA TYR A 204 -7.41 10.24 -23.78
C TYR A 204 -6.41 9.39 -24.56
N GLY A 205 -6.47 9.52 -25.88
CA GLY A 205 -5.34 9.15 -26.73
C GLY A 205 -4.14 10.01 -26.30
N THR A 206 -2.95 9.42 -26.33
CA THR A 206 -1.71 10.15 -26.14
C THR A 206 -1.63 11.30 -27.15
N ASP A 207 -1.45 12.52 -26.69
CA ASP A 207 -1.14 13.64 -27.59
C ASP A 207 0.30 13.47 -28.09
N MET A 208 0.44 13.00 -29.31
CA MET A 208 1.73 12.68 -29.92
C MET A 208 2.61 13.93 -30.10
N HIS A 209 2.02 15.10 -30.28
CA HIS A 209 2.79 16.35 -30.38
C HIS A 209 3.36 16.73 -29.01
N SER A 210 2.52 16.81 -27.98
CA SER A 210 2.94 17.03 -26.59
C SER A 210 3.97 15.99 -26.13
N MET A 211 3.79 14.73 -26.53
CA MET A 211 4.74 13.66 -26.22
C MET A 211 6.12 13.91 -26.84
N GLN A 212 6.18 14.26 -28.13
CA GLN A 212 7.43 14.53 -28.84
C GLN A 212 8.18 15.74 -28.26
N GLU A 213 7.45 16.81 -27.97
CA GLU A 213 8.01 18.01 -27.32
C GLU A 213 8.56 17.68 -25.93
N ALA A 214 7.78 16.97 -25.10
CA ALA A 214 8.19 16.57 -23.77
C ALA A 214 9.44 15.67 -23.80
N LEU A 215 9.50 14.69 -24.71
CA LEU A 215 10.66 13.82 -24.87
C LEU A 215 11.89 14.58 -25.36
N SER A 216 11.74 15.54 -26.28
CA SER A 216 12.83 16.39 -26.77
C SER A 216 13.41 17.26 -25.65
N GLU A 217 12.55 17.93 -24.87
CA GLU A 217 12.98 18.76 -23.75
C GLU A 217 13.62 17.92 -22.64
N ALA A 218 13.01 16.80 -22.25
CA ALA A 218 13.57 15.89 -21.26
C ALA A 218 14.94 15.34 -21.67
N THR A 219 15.07 14.89 -22.92
CA THR A 219 16.32 14.36 -23.45
C THR A 219 17.43 15.40 -23.42
N THR A 220 17.13 16.63 -23.82
CA THR A 220 18.06 17.75 -23.79
C THR A 220 18.51 18.05 -22.37
N MET A 221 17.56 18.14 -21.44
CA MET A 221 17.83 18.42 -20.03
C MET A 221 18.67 17.32 -19.39
N ILE A 222 18.29 16.06 -19.58
CA ILE A 222 19.04 14.90 -19.06
C ILE A 222 20.45 14.89 -19.64
N ASN A 223 20.62 15.04 -20.95
CA ASN A 223 21.92 14.94 -21.61
C ASN A 223 22.87 16.09 -21.26
N SER A 224 22.38 17.27 -20.98
CA SER A 224 23.18 18.44 -20.59
C SER A 224 23.56 18.46 -19.10
N SER A 225 22.82 17.71 -18.25
CA SER A 225 23.08 17.65 -16.82
C SER A 225 24.42 16.95 -16.51
N LYS A 226 25.02 17.32 -15.38
CA LYS A 226 26.25 16.69 -14.85
C LYS A 226 25.95 15.62 -13.81
N LYS A 227 24.88 15.81 -13.04
CA LYS A 227 24.50 14.96 -11.90
C LYS A 227 23.01 14.64 -11.91
N PRO A 228 22.47 13.99 -12.97
CA PRO A 228 21.07 13.59 -12.97
C PRO A 228 20.82 12.51 -11.92
N ILE A 229 19.62 12.50 -11.34
CA ILE A 229 19.17 11.45 -10.42
C ILE A 229 17.68 11.12 -10.67
N ILE A 230 17.34 9.84 -10.59
CA ILE A 230 15.96 9.37 -10.66
C ILE A 230 15.41 9.25 -9.24
N ILE A 231 14.22 9.81 -9.00
CA ILE A 231 13.42 9.58 -7.81
C ILE A 231 12.23 8.72 -8.22
N ALA A 232 12.30 7.42 -7.92
CA ALA A 232 11.26 6.47 -8.26
C ALA A 232 10.16 6.49 -7.20
N GLY A 233 8.93 6.73 -7.62
CA GLY A 233 7.76 6.84 -6.75
C GLY A 233 6.84 5.62 -6.82
N VAL A 234 5.80 5.67 -6.00
CA VAL A 234 4.85 4.56 -5.80
C VAL A 234 4.08 4.16 -7.05
N GLU A 235 3.83 5.10 -7.98
CA GLU A 235 3.11 4.77 -9.21
C GLU A 235 3.87 3.80 -10.11
N ILE A 236 5.21 3.75 -10.01
CA ILE A 236 6.00 2.71 -10.71
C ILE A 236 5.56 1.31 -10.26
N HIS A 237 5.34 1.10 -8.95
CA HIS A 237 4.75 -0.15 -8.44
C HIS A 237 3.31 -0.33 -8.90
N ARG A 238 2.46 0.67 -8.69
CA ARG A 238 1.01 0.57 -8.94
C ARG A 238 0.68 0.27 -10.40
N PHE A 239 1.49 0.77 -11.33
CA PHE A 239 1.32 0.54 -12.77
C PHE A 239 2.17 -0.61 -13.32
N GLY A 240 2.97 -1.30 -12.49
CA GLY A 240 3.80 -2.42 -12.92
C GLY A 240 4.96 -2.02 -13.84
N LEU A 241 5.52 -0.82 -13.64
CA LEU A 241 6.52 -0.21 -14.53
C LEU A 241 7.97 -0.47 -14.08
N GLN A 242 8.19 -1.34 -13.09
CA GLN A 242 9.54 -1.63 -12.56
C GLN A 242 10.51 -2.11 -13.66
N GLY A 243 10.03 -2.99 -14.56
CA GLY A 243 10.85 -3.50 -15.67
C GLY A 243 11.27 -2.38 -16.64
N ILE A 244 10.39 -1.44 -16.93
CA ILE A 244 10.66 -0.28 -17.79
C ILE A 244 11.65 0.67 -17.09
N LEU A 245 11.47 0.92 -15.81
CA LEU A 245 12.40 1.72 -15.00
C LEU A 245 13.80 1.12 -14.99
N LEU A 246 13.93 -0.20 -14.80
CA LEU A 246 15.23 -0.89 -14.83
C LEU A 246 15.91 -0.75 -16.20
N GLN A 247 15.17 -0.89 -17.30
CA GLN A 247 15.71 -0.67 -18.65
C GLN A 247 16.26 0.77 -18.83
N LEU A 248 15.56 1.78 -18.30
CA LEU A 248 16.03 3.16 -18.33
C LEU A 248 17.32 3.35 -17.51
N ILE A 249 17.39 2.75 -16.32
CA ILE A 249 18.57 2.80 -15.46
C ILE A 249 19.76 2.14 -16.14
N ASP A 250 19.61 0.94 -16.72
CA ASP A 250 20.68 0.18 -17.37
C ASP A 250 21.18 0.87 -18.66
N LYS A 251 20.26 1.51 -19.38
CA LYS A 251 20.62 2.32 -20.55
C LYS A 251 21.49 3.52 -20.19
N THR A 252 21.13 4.22 -19.11
CA THR A 252 21.69 5.53 -18.79
C THR A 252 22.77 5.51 -17.70
N ASN A 253 22.77 4.51 -16.85
CA ASN A 253 23.55 4.46 -15.59
C ASN A 253 23.24 5.66 -14.66
N ILE A 254 22.06 6.25 -14.74
CA ILE A 254 21.62 7.30 -13.82
C ILE A 254 21.30 6.66 -12.48
N PRO A 255 21.84 7.20 -11.36
CA PRO A 255 21.52 6.68 -10.04
C PRO A 255 20.03 6.89 -9.70
N VAL A 256 19.49 5.97 -8.90
CA VAL A 256 18.09 5.98 -8.49
C VAL A 256 17.95 5.93 -6.98
N VAL A 257 17.00 6.67 -6.46
CA VAL A 257 16.49 6.60 -5.09
C VAL A 257 15.00 6.27 -5.11
N ALA A 258 14.52 5.60 -4.07
CA ALA A 258 13.09 5.42 -3.84
C ALA A 258 12.55 6.49 -2.87
N THR A 259 11.25 6.79 -2.92
CA THR A 259 10.56 7.47 -1.81
C THR A 259 10.19 6.44 -0.73
N ILE A 260 9.76 6.88 0.45
CA ILE A 260 9.33 5.98 1.54
C ILE A 260 8.25 5.01 1.06
N LEU A 261 7.19 5.53 0.44
CA LEU A 261 6.05 4.74 -0.04
C LEU A 261 6.42 3.79 -1.21
N SER A 262 7.52 4.05 -1.89
CA SER A 262 8.00 3.25 -3.03
C SER A 262 9.21 2.38 -2.70
N LYS A 263 9.56 2.21 -1.42
CA LYS A 263 10.61 1.28 -1.02
C LYS A 263 10.35 -0.09 -1.67
N SER A 264 11.39 -0.76 -2.15
CA SER A 264 11.34 -1.98 -2.97
C SER A 264 10.98 -1.82 -4.46
N VAL A 265 10.72 -0.61 -4.95
CA VAL A 265 10.43 -0.38 -6.38
C VAL A 265 11.58 -0.80 -7.30
N VAL A 266 12.80 -0.72 -6.80
CA VAL A 266 14.03 -1.26 -7.37
C VAL A 266 14.68 -2.11 -6.29
N SER A 267 15.27 -3.26 -6.66
CA SER A 267 16.06 -4.05 -5.72
C SER A 267 17.14 -3.19 -5.09
N GLU A 268 17.26 -3.23 -3.77
CA GLU A 268 18.26 -2.44 -3.06
C GLU A 268 19.71 -2.97 -3.26
N ASP A 269 19.85 -4.15 -3.86
CA ASP A 269 21.13 -4.69 -4.33
C ASP A 269 21.54 -4.15 -5.70
N HIS A 270 20.66 -3.39 -6.38
CA HIS A 270 20.95 -2.84 -7.71
C HIS A 270 22.13 -1.85 -7.67
N PRO A 271 23.13 -1.95 -8.59
CA PRO A 271 24.35 -1.14 -8.53
C PRO A 271 24.12 0.36 -8.57
N TYR A 272 23.03 0.82 -9.14
CA TYR A 272 22.69 2.25 -9.25
C TYR A 272 21.67 2.71 -8.19
N TYR A 273 21.23 1.82 -7.28
CA TYR A 273 20.33 2.19 -6.20
C TYR A 273 21.12 2.83 -5.04
N LEU A 274 20.75 4.04 -4.63
CA LEU A 274 21.44 4.78 -3.57
C LEU A 274 20.77 4.64 -2.20
N GLY A 275 19.45 4.40 -2.15
CA GLY A 275 18.68 4.29 -0.91
C GLY A 275 17.31 4.94 -0.99
N VAL A 276 16.65 5.07 0.16
CA VAL A 276 15.40 5.82 0.30
C VAL A 276 15.70 7.28 0.52
N TYR A 277 15.03 8.17 -0.22
CA TYR A 277 15.09 9.60 -0.01
C TYR A 277 13.99 10.04 0.96
N GLU A 278 14.39 10.66 2.05
CA GLU A 278 13.54 11.07 3.17
C GLU A 278 13.86 12.53 3.60
N GLY A 279 14.42 13.33 2.70
CA GLY A 279 14.86 14.68 3.04
C GLY A 279 15.84 14.68 4.21
N ALA A 280 15.60 15.53 5.20
CA ALA A 280 16.46 15.69 6.37
C ALA A 280 16.47 14.47 7.32
N MET A 281 15.48 13.58 7.22
CA MET A 281 15.37 12.37 8.06
C MET A 281 16.22 11.21 7.53
N GLY A 282 16.52 11.22 6.24
CA GLY A 282 17.26 10.16 5.56
C GLY A 282 18.76 10.17 5.79
N TYR A 283 19.43 9.18 5.22
CA TYR A 283 20.89 9.16 5.22
C TYR A 283 21.48 10.39 4.52
N GLU A 284 22.40 11.05 5.18
CA GLU A 284 23.06 12.26 4.66
C GLU A 284 23.68 12.05 3.28
N SER A 285 24.23 10.85 3.02
CA SER A 285 24.81 10.49 1.73
C SER A 285 23.77 10.47 0.60
N VAL A 286 22.57 9.94 0.84
CA VAL A 286 21.45 9.94 -0.11
C VAL A 286 20.94 11.36 -0.31
N ARG A 287 20.69 12.07 0.78
CA ARG A 287 20.23 13.47 0.78
C ARG A 287 21.15 14.36 -0.06
N LYS A 288 22.45 14.33 0.21
CA LYS A 288 23.43 15.15 -0.52
C LYS A 288 23.44 14.86 -2.03
N HIS A 289 23.24 13.60 -2.45
CA HIS A 289 23.16 13.27 -3.88
C HIS A 289 21.91 13.87 -4.52
N VAL A 290 20.76 13.76 -3.88
CA VAL A 290 19.49 14.32 -4.39
C VAL A 290 19.54 15.85 -4.43
N GLU A 291 19.92 16.48 -3.31
CA GLU A 291 19.92 17.94 -3.17
C GLU A 291 20.96 18.63 -4.05
N SER A 292 22.11 17.99 -4.31
CA SER A 292 23.16 18.50 -5.21
C SER A 292 22.94 18.16 -6.69
N SER A 293 21.86 17.47 -7.04
CA SER A 293 21.53 17.13 -8.42
C SER A 293 21.16 18.37 -9.22
N ASP A 294 21.60 18.44 -10.46
CA ASP A 294 21.23 19.47 -11.43
C ASP A 294 20.09 19.04 -12.38
N CYS A 295 19.61 17.81 -12.26
CA CYS A 295 18.45 17.29 -12.98
C CYS A 295 17.75 16.21 -12.15
N LEU A 296 16.63 16.55 -11.55
CA LEU A 296 15.77 15.64 -10.78
C LEU A 296 14.72 15.01 -11.70
N ILE A 297 14.73 13.69 -11.84
CA ILE A 297 13.79 12.94 -12.67
C ILE A 297 12.83 12.19 -11.73
N LEU A 298 11.67 12.80 -11.45
CA LEU A 298 10.67 12.26 -10.54
C LEU A 298 9.65 11.44 -11.34
N LEU A 299 9.67 10.12 -11.17
CA LEU A 299 8.84 9.17 -11.91
C LEU A 299 7.81 8.54 -10.98
N GLY A 300 6.55 8.93 -11.11
CA GLY A 300 5.44 8.41 -10.33
C GLY A 300 5.54 8.68 -8.82
N ALA A 301 6.21 9.76 -8.43
CA ALA A 301 6.42 10.10 -7.03
C ALA A 301 5.28 11.00 -6.51
N LEU A 302 4.73 10.63 -5.34
CA LEU A 302 3.85 11.51 -4.57
C LEU A 302 4.73 12.46 -3.74
N MET A 303 4.55 13.77 -3.96
CA MET A 303 5.36 14.80 -3.33
C MET A 303 4.76 15.19 -1.98
N THR A 304 4.94 14.31 -0.98
CA THR A 304 4.41 14.50 0.37
C THR A 304 5.45 15.15 1.30
N ASP A 305 4.98 15.74 2.38
CA ASP A 305 5.83 16.29 3.45
C ASP A 305 6.75 15.22 4.07
N ILE A 306 6.25 14.00 4.25
CA ILE A 306 7.04 12.86 4.77
C ILE A 306 8.22 12.54 3.85
N ASN A 307 8.03 12.54 2.52
CA ASN A 307 9.10 12.29 1.55
C ASN A 307 10.19 13.37 1.57
N PHE A 308 9.87 14.58 2.08
CA PHE A 308 10.83 15.70 2.17
C PHE A 308 11.35 15.96 3.58
N GLY A 309 11.07 15.05 4.54
CA GLY A 309 11.56 15.20 5.90
C GLY A 309 10.88 16.32 6.67
N ILE A 310 9.55 16.49 6.46
CA ILE A 310 8.67 17.41 7.19
C ILE A 310 9.06 18.91 7.00
N SER A 311 10.14 19.17 6.32
CA SER A 311 10.52 20.51 5.85
C SER A 311 10.47 20.49 4.34
N PRO A 312 9.42 21.02 3.71
CA PRO A 312 9.40 21.08 2.26
C PRO A 312 10.50 22.04 1.81
N THR A 313 11.65 21.47 1.46
CA THR A 313 12.53 22.16 0.53
C THR A 313 11.81 22.09 -0.79
N PRO A 314 11.31 23.20 -1.35
CA PRO A 314 10.61 23.14 -2.62
C PRO A 314 11.56 22.51 -3.64
N ILE A 315 11.12 21.42 -4.28
CA ILE A 315 11.86 20.95 -5.46
C ILE A 315 11.86 22.09 -6.44
N GLU A 316 13.04 22.58 -6.76
CA GLU A 316 13.19 23.64 -7.75
C GLU A 316 12.67 23.13 -9.09
N GLN A 317 11.54 23.66 -9.53
CA GLN A 317 10.93 23.27 -10.79
C GLN A 317 11.90 23.43 -11.97
N SER A 318 12.76 24.46 -11.92
CA SER A 318 13.75 24.75 -12.95
C SER A 318 14.72 23.61 -13.28
N ARG A 319 14.92 22.67 -12.35
CA ARG A 319 15.80 21.51 -12.52
C ARG A 319 15.08 20.17 -12.44
N SER A 320 13.74 20.12 -12.58
CA SER A 320 12.96 18.91 -12.44
C SER A 320 12.20 18.50 -13.68
N ILE A 321 12.14 17.19 -13.91
CA ILE A 321 11.21 16.47 -14.77
C ILE A 321 10.29 15.71 -13.82
N TYR A 322 9.01 16.08 -13.75
CA TYR A 322 8.05 15.49 -12.84
C TYR A 322 6.91 14.82 -13.59
N VAL A 323 6.81 13.52 -13.47
CA VAL A 323 5.87 12.68 -14.22
C VAL A 323 5.09 11.81 -13.28
N THR A 324 3.77 11.87 -13.37
CA THR A 324 2.82 10.99 -12.69
C THR A 324 1.81 10.45 -13.70
N SER A 325 0.91 9.58 -13.26
CA SER A 325 -0.21 9.13 -14.08
C SER A 325 -1.20 10.24 -14.48
N GLU A 326 -1.13 11.40 -13.80
CA GLU A 326 -2.07 12.51 -13.95
C GLU A 326 -1.42 13.78 -14.53
N LYS A 327 -0.08 13.87 -14.47
CA LYS A 327 0.63 15.12 -14.80
C LYS A 327 2.04 14.84 -15.32
N LEU A 328 2.43 15.55 -16.38
CA LEU A 328 3.81 15.70 -16.80
C LEU A 328 4.20 17.18 -16.76
N SER A 329 5.29 17.51 -16.10
CA SER A 329 5.92 18.82 -16.19
C SER A 329 7.44 18.72 -16.30
N ILE A 330 8.03 19.56 -17.13
CA ILE A 330 9.47 19.70 -17.31
C ILE A 330 9.81 21.15 -17.05
N LYS A 331 10.59 21.43 -16.02
CA LYS A 331 10.76 22.80 -15.51
C LYS A 331 9.38 23.45 -15.25
N HIS A 332 9.05 24.52 -15.97
CA HIS A 332 7.77 25.24 -15.84
C HIS A 332 6.75 24.85 -16.91
N HIS A 333 7.12 24.02 -17.90
CA HIS A 333 6.21 23.57 -18.95
C HIS A 333 5.37 22.40 -18.47
N ILE A 334 4.07 22.44 -18.73
CA ILE A 334 3.12 21.36 -18.43
C ILE A 334 2.69 20.76 -19.76
N PHE A 335 2.77 19.43 -19.86
CA PHE A 335 2.37 18.66 -21.02
C PHE A 335 1.12 17.85 -20.68
N GLU A 336 0.06 18.06 -21.41
CA GLU A 336 -1.21 17.37 -21.21
C GLU A 336 -1.27 16.08 -22.03
N LYS A 337 -2.04 15.10 -21.54
CA LYS A 337 -2.29 13.83 -22.24
C LYS A 337 -1.02 13.05 -22.61
N VAL A 338 -0.03 13.10 -21.71
CA VAL A 338 1.22 12.32 -21.82
C VAL A 338 1.27 11.31 -20.67
N PRO A 339 0.85 10.05 -20.88
CA PRO A 339 0.83 9.03 -19.84
C PRO A 339 2.24 8.65 -19.38
N LEU A 340 2.39 8.31 -18.07
CA LEU A 340 3.67 7.94 -17.45
C LEU A 340 4.35 6.78 -18.18
N GLN A 341 3.62 5.73 -18.55
CA GLN A 341 4.18 4.55 -19.19
C GLN A 341 4.75 4.87 -20.58
N GLU A 342 3.98 5.60 -21.40
CA GLU A 342 4.38 6.00 -22.76
C GLU A 342 5.59 6.93 -22.72
N PHE A 343 5.61 7.87 -21.77
CA PHE A 343 6.77 8.77 -21.58
C PHE A 343 8.03 7.98 -21.18
N LEU A 344 7.91 7.01 -20.29
CA LEU A 344 9.04 6.14 -19.92
C LEU A 344 9.55 5.32 -21.11
N ASN A 345 8.65 4.75 -21.92
CA ASN A 345 9.02 4.03 -23.14
C ASN A 345 9.74 4.96 -24.12
N GLY A 346 9.22 6.18 -24.32
CA GLY A 346 9.85 7.18 -25.16
C GLY A 346 11.26 7.58 -24.67
N LEU A 347 11.49 7.67 -23.36
CA LEU A 347 12.82 7.92 -22.80
C LEU A 347 13.79 6.74 -23.06
N ILE A 348 13.28 5.52 -23.07
CA ILE A 348 14.11 4.35 -23.40
C ILE A 348 14.54 4.41 -24.90
N GLU A 349 13.69 4.88 -25.79
CA GLU A 349 14.00 5.02 -27.21
C GLU A 349 14.85 6.28 -27.51
N ALA A 350 14.73 7.32 -26.70
CA ALA A 350 15.43 8.59 -26.88
C ALA A 350 16.98 8.43 -26.85
N PRO A 351 17.74 9.31 -27.51
CA PRO A 351 19.22 9.25 -27.56
C PRO A 351 19.87 9.75 -26.27
N LEU A 352 19.56 9.09 -25.15
CA LEU A 352 20.13 9.40 -23.86
C LEU A 352 21.57 8.91 -23.74
N LYS A 353 22.43 9.73 -23.16
CA LYS A 353 23.84 9.41 -22.94
C LYS A 353 24.02 8.46 -21.77
N LYS A 354 24.80 7.40 -21.96
CA LYS A 354 25.23 6.52 -20.86
C LYS A 354 26.27 7.21 -19.99
N ARG A 355 26.09 7.18 -18.67
CA ARG A 355 26.95 7.88 -17.71
C ARG A 355 28.07 6.98 -17.18
N LYS A 356 29.20 7.59 -16.85
CA LYS A 356 30.22 6.93 -16.04
C LYS A 356 29.91 7.21 -14.57
N PHE A 357 29.24 6.27 -13.91
CA PHE A 357 28.93 6.37 -12.47
C PHE A 357 29.98 5.63 -11.67
N VAL A 358 30.68 6.33 -10.77
CA VAL A 358 31.68 5.72 -9.87
C VAL A 358 30.96 5.30 -8.59
N MET A 359 30.79 4.01 -8.40
CA MET A 359 30.16 3.38 -7.22
C MET A 359 30.95 3.62 -5.93
N SER A 360 30.86 4.81 -5.32
CA SER A 360 31.55 5.07 -4.04
C SER A 360 30.69 4.73 -2.80
N ILE A 361 29.36 4.59 -2.95
CA ILE A 361 28.42 4.50 -1.82
C ILE A 361 28.08 3.04 -1.45
N GLN A 362 27.92 2.15 -2.42
CA GLN A 362 27.57 0.75 -2.18
C GLN A 362 28.64 -0.04 -1.43
N LYS A 363 29.93 0.23 -1.70
CA LYS A 363 31.01 -0.41 -0.94
C LYS A 363 30.97 -0.10 0.56
N ARG A 364 30.41 1.05 0.97
CA ARG A 364 30.28 1.41 2.40
C ARG A 364 29.07 0.75 3.06
N ARG A 365 27.96 0.53 2.34
CA ARG A 365 26.76 -0.17 2.84
C ARG A 365 27.04 -1.68 2.98
N ASN A 366 27.64 -2.31 1.98
CA ASN A 366 28.01 -3.74 2.02
C ASN A 366 29.22 -4.04 2.93
N ASN A 367 30.14 -3.09 3.14
CA ASN A 367 31.24 -3.26 4.10
C ASN A 367 30.78 -3.17 5.57
N SER A 368 29.61 -2.60 5.87
CA SER A 368 29.05 -2.65 7.24
C SER A 368 28.39 -4.00 7.59
N TYR A 369 28.21 -4.91 6.62
CA TYR A 369 27.55 -6.21 6.81
C TYR A 369 28.31 -7.39 6.17
N ASN A 370 29.65 -7.39 6.22
CA ASN A 370 30.45 -8.52 5.75
C ASN A 370 30.17 -9.80 6.57
N ALA A 371 30.29 -10.98 5.91
CA ALA A 371 30.12 -12.29 6.54
C ALA A 371 31.02 -12.49 7.79
N GLN A 372 32.18 -11.82 7.85
CA GLN A 372 33.06 -11.81 9.02
C GLN A 372 32.50 -10.98 10.19
N ASP A 373 31.66 -9.97 9.94
CA ASP A 373 30.93 -9.27 10.98
C ASP A 373 29.78 -10.11 11.53
N LYS A 374 29.22 -11.06 10.76
CA LYS A 374 28.22 -12.01 11.26
C LYS A 374 28.77 -12.85 12.43
N GLU A 375 29.97 -13.43 12.29
CA GLU A 375 30.57 -14.23 13.36
C GLU A 375 31.01 -13.39 14.57
N ARG A 376 31.51 -12.18 14.38
CA ARG A 376 31.94 -11.30 15.49
C ARG A 376 30.80 -10.76 16.35
N TYR A 377 29.61 -10.54 15.76
CA TYR A 377 28.45 -10.00 16.48
C TYR A 377 27.65 -11.08 17.24
N PHE A 378 27.68 -12.36 16.79
CA PHE A 378 26.97 -13.44 17.46
C PHE A 378 27.70 -14.01 18.67
N LEU A 379 29.00 -13.72 18.86
CA LEU A 379 29.83 -14.40 19.86
C LEU A 379 29.81 -13.79 21.28
N HIS A 380 29.20 -12.60 21.51
CA HIS A 380 29.47 -11.90 22.78
C HIS A 380 28.29 -11.27 23.51
N ALA A 381 27.04 -11.52 23.15
CA ALA A 381 25.91 -10.80 23.74
C ALA A 381 24.95 -11.65 24.57
N LYS A 382 25.45 -12.68 25.27
CA LYS A 382 24.61 -13.43 26.25
C LYS A 382 24.09 -12.47 27.31
N ASN A 383 22.76 -12.45 27.52
CA ASN A 383 22.04 -11.65 28.49
C ASN A 383 22.07 -10.11 28.29
N LYS A 384 22.50 -9.60 27.13
CA LYS A 384 22.41 -8.19 26.84
C LYS A 384 20.97 -7.80 26.49
N LYS A 385 20.45 -6.74 27.15
CA LYS A 385 19.09 -6.24 26.88
C LYS A 385 18.93 -5.86 25.41
N ILE A 386 17.80 -6.27 24.82
CA ILE A 386 17.48 -5.96 23.43
C ILE A 386 17.26 -4.45 23.23
N THR A 387 17.69 -3.93 22.10
CA THR A 387 17.44 -2.56 21.66
C THR A 387 16.79 -2.54 20.29
N VAL A 388 16.05 -1.46 19.97
CA VAL A 388 15.43 -1.25 18.66
C VAL A 388 16.47 -1.37 17.55
N LYS A 389 17.64 -0.73 17.70
CA LYS A 389 18.75 -0.82 16.74
C LYS A 389 19.21 -2.27 16.51
N HIS A 390 19.33 -3.05 17.57
CA HIS A 390 19.76 -4.45 17.47
C HIS A 390 18.67 -5.31 16.81
N LEU A 391 17.39 -5.08 17.16
CA LEU A 391 16.25 -5.75 16.54
C LEU A 391 16.25 -5.58 15.01
N PHE A 392 16.28 -4.34 14.52
CA PHE A 392 16.27 -4.09 13.07
C PHE A 392 17.51 -4.66 12.36
N LYS A 393 18.68 -4.66 13.01
CA LYS A 393 19.87 -5.30 12.48
C LYS A 393 19.67 -6.82 12.30
N HIS A 394 19.09 -7.51 13.29
CA HIS A 394 18.79 -8.94 13.19
C HIS A 394 17.70 -9.25 12.16
N LEU A 395 16.64 -8.43 12.10
CA LEU A 395 15.60 -8.56 11.10
C LEU A 395 16.18 -8.43 9.68
N ASN A 396 17.09 -7.48 9.46
CA ASN A 396 17.74 -7.31 8.16
C ASN A 396 18.48 -8.58 7.70
N LEU A 397 19.12 -9.31 8.61
CA LEU A 397 19.77 -10.60 8.31
C LEU A 397 18.76 -11.74 8.04
N SER A 398 17.49 -11.48 8.30
CA SER A 398 16.41 -12.47 8.18
C SER A 398 15.62 -12.34 6.89
N ILE A 399 15.73 -11.22 6.21
CA ILE A 399 15.05 -10.95 4.94
C ILE A 399 15.72 -11.75 3.82
N THR A 400 14.90 -12.41 3.02
CA THR A 400 15.32 -13.22 1.87
C THR A 400 14.47 -12.88 0.65
N ASN A 401 14.78 -13.43 -0.50
CA ASN A 401 13.98 -13.26 -1.72
C ASN A 401 12.54 -13.83 -1.62
N ASN A 402 12.24 -14.58 -0.55
CA ASN A 402 10.91 -15.13 -0.28
C ASN A 402 10.19 -14.40 0.88
N THR A 403 10.63 -13.20 1.21
CA THR A 403 10.09 -12.40 2.31
C THR A 403 9.32 -11.20 1.77
N ILE A 404 8.17 -10.89 2.37
CA ILE A 404 7.52 -9.60 2.23
C ILE A 404 7.55 -8.88 3.58
N VAL A 405 8.10 -7.66 3.62
CA VAL A 405 8.17 -6.85 4.83
C VAL A 405 6.94 -5.94 4.89
N ILE A 406 6.22 -6.01 6.00
CA ILE A 406 5.03 -5.18 6.25
C ILE A 406 5.25 -4.42 7.54
N ALA A 407 5.36 -3.09 7.44
CA ALA A 407 5.60 -2.23 8.59
C ALA A 407 4.37 -1.37 8.90
N ASP A 408 3.97 -1.33 10.16
CA ASP A 408 2.98 -0.38 10.66
C ASP A 408 3.59 1.01 10.85
N VAL A 409 2.80 1.98 11.19
CA VAL A 409 3.20 3.37 11.43
C VAL A 409 4.14 3.49 12.63
N GLY A 410 4.83 4.60 12.74
CA GLY A 410 5.75 4.92 13.82
C GLY A 410 7.13 4.28 13.64
N ASP A 411 7.77 3.90 14.74
CA ASP A 411 9.13 3.34 14.70
C ASP A 411 9.22 1.99 13.96
N SER A 412 8.10 1.30 13.82
CA SER A 412 7.97 0.14 12.93
C SER A 412 8.30 0.49 11.49
N LEU A 413 7.79 1.61 10.96
CA LEU A 413 8.08 2.11 9.62
C LEU A 413 9.49 2.67 9.54
N PHE A 414 9.85 3.61 10.43
CA PHE A 414 11.13 4.32 10.35
C PHE A 414 12.31 3.37 10.50
N GLY A 415 12.26 2.45 11.45
CA GLY A 415 13.28 1.42 11.58
C GLY A 415 13.33 0.45 10.39
N ALA A 416 12.18 0.14 9.78
CA ALA A 416 12.12 -0.72 8.61
C ALA A 416 12.66 -0.06 7.32
N LEU A 417 12.78 1.28 7.27
CA LEU A 417 13.42 1.96 6.15
C LEU A 417 14.89 1.62 6.02
N ASP A 418 15.55 1.27 7.12
CA ASP A 418 16.95 0.84 7.14
C ASP A 418 17.14 -0.65 6.76
N LEU A 419 16.07 -1.43 6.62
CA LEU A 419 16.13 -2.81 6.13
C LEU A 419 16.47 -2.85 4.63
N THR A 420 17.24 -3.83 4.21
CA THR A 420 17.57 -4.04 2.79
C THR A 420 16.57 -5.00 2.15
N ILE A 421 15.92 -4.56 1.09
CA ILE A 421 14.97 -5.37 0.31
C ILE A 421 15.67 -5.96 -0.90
N HIS A 422 15.69 -7.29 -0.98
CA HIS A 422 16.43 -8.06 -1.99
C HIS A 422 15.53 -8.51 -3.13
N GLY A 423 16.05 -8.47 -4.36
CA GLY A 423 15.40 -9.02 -5.54
C GLY A 423 14.00 -8.45 -5.78
N GLN A 424 13.00 -9.33 -5.87
CA GLN A 424 11.57 -8.98 -6.05
C GLN A 424 10.78 -9.00 -4.74
N THR A 425 11.46 -8.90 -3.61
CA THR A 425 10.84 -8.82 -2.29
C THR A 425 10.04 -7.54 -2.17
N GLU A 426 8.82 -7.65 -1.66
CA GLU A 426 7.92 -6.51 -1.48
C GLU A 426 8.15 -5.82 -0.13
N PHE A 427 7.85 -4.51 -0.07
CA PHE A 427 7.74 -3.73 1.15
C PHE A 427 6.39 -3.01 1.17
N LEU A 428 5.59 -3.21 2.22
CA LEU A 428 4.28 -2.59 2.38
C LEU A 428 4.22 -1.78 3.68
N SER A 429 3.72 -0.56 3.58
CA SER A 429 3.43 0.29 4.74
C SER A 429 2.43 1.38 4.34
N PRO A 430 1.62 1.90 5.26
CA PRO A 430 0.81 3.10 5.04
C PRO A 430 1.69 4.35 5.20
N ALA A 431 2.71 4.48 4.35
CA ALA A 431 3.82 5.42 4.54
C ALA A 431 3.50 6.88 4.19
N TYR A 432 2.28 7.17 3.74
CA TYR A 432 1.80 8.54 3.50
C TYR A 432 0.58 8.87 4.35
N TYR A 433 -0.45 8.03 4.32
CA TYR A 433 -1.69 8.27 5.06
C TYR A 433 -1.52 8.00 6.55
N LEU A 434 -0.59 7.12 6.91
CA LEU A 434 -0.16 6.81 8.28
C LEU A 434 -1.27 6.29 9.19
N SER A 435 -2.16 5.44 8.68
CA SER A 435 -3.18 4.79 9.51
C SER A 435 -2.59 3.63 10.29
N MET A 436 -2.61 3.75 11.62
CA MET A 436 -2.17 2.69 12.54
C MET A 436 -3.08 1.45 12.47
N GLY A 437 -2.52 0.28 12.73
CA GLY A 437 -3.23 -1.00 12.73
C GLY A 437 -3.32 -1.66 11.34
N PHE A 438 -2.58 -1.16 10.36
CA PHE A 438 -2.55 -1.71 9.01
C PHE A 438 -1.84 -3.06 8.91
N ALA A 439 -0.71 -3.24 9.61
CA ALA A 439 0.27 -4.26 9.26
C ALA A 439 -0.21 -5.70 9.50
N VAL A 440 -0.93 -5.98 10.58
CA VAL A 440 -1.40 -7.34 10.89
C VAL A 440 -2.45 -7.81 9.87
N PRO A 441 -3.56 -7.08 9.60
CA PRO A 441 -4.49 -7.46 8.55
C PRO A 441 -3.87 -7.42 7.15
N ALA A 442 -2.91 -6.53 6.88
CA ALA A 442 -2.20 -6.47 5.61
C ALA A 442 -1.44 -7.78 5.30
N ALA A 443 -0.94 -8.47 6.31
CA ALA A 443 -0.29 -9.78 6.13
C ALA A 443 -1.24 -10.82 5.53
N ILE A 444 -2.54 -10.76 5.86
CA ILE A 444 -3.57 -11.63 5.27
C ILE A 444 -3.65 -11.39 3.76
N GLY A 445 -3.86 -10.12 3.39
CA GLY A 445 -4.00 -9.72 1.99
C GLY A 445 -2.76 -10.02 1.17
N ALA A 446 -1.60 -9.62 1.66
CA ALA A 446 -0.33 -9.79 0.98
C ALA A 446 0.03 -11.26 0.74
N GLN A 447 -0.12 -12.12 1.75
CA GLN A 447 0.21 -13.54 1.62
C GLN A 447 -0.79 -14.30 0.74
N LEU A 448 -2.08 -13.93 0.77
CA LEU A 448 -3.07 -14.50 -0.15
C LEU A 448 -2.85 -14.05 -1.59
N ALA A 449 -2.37 -12.83 -1.82
CA ALA A 449 -2.01 -12.32 -3.14
C ALA A 449 -0.77 -13.01 -3.71
N ASN A 450 0.25 -13.24 -2.88
CA ASN A 450 1.46 -13.95 -3.27
C ASN A 450 1.89 -14.98 -2.20
N PRO A 451 1.39 -16.22 -2.26
CA PRO A 451 1.70 -17.27 -1.28
C PRO A 451 3.17 -17.71 -1.25
N LYS A 452 3.99 -17.29 -2.22
CA LYS A 452 5.43 -17.59 -2.26
C LYS A 452 6.23 -16.70 -1.30
N LEU A 453 5.67 -15.55 -0.91
CA LEU A 453 6.29 -14.61 0.01
C LEU A 453 5.76 -14.83 1.43
N ARG A 454 6.67 -15.01 2.38
CA ARG A 454 6.33 -15.08 3.80
C ARG A 454 6.36 -13.68 4.41
N PRO A 455 5.26 -13.18 5.03
CA PRO A 455 5.27 -11.88 5.66
C PRO A 455 6.14 -11.84 6.93
N ILE A 456 6.97 -10.80 7.05
CA ILE A 456 7.54 -10.30 8.30
C ILE A 456 6.80 -9.01 8.61
N VAL A 457 5.95 -9.06 9.63
CA VAL A 457 5.14 -7.93 10.10
C VAL A 457 5.88 -7.25 11.24
N ILE A 458 6.06 -5.94 11.15
CA ILE A 458 6.66 -5.12 12.20
C ILE A 458 5.59 -4.13 12.65
N VAL A 459 5.22 -4.19 13.92
CA VAL A 459 4.08 -3.44 14.45
C VAL A 459 4.36 -2.96 15.87
N GLY A 460 4.06 -1.69 16.15
CA GLY A 460 4.08 -1.17 17.53
C GLY A 460 2.95 -1.77 18.37
N ASP A 461 3.15 -1.81 19.67
CA ASP A 461 2.17 -2.35 20.63
C ASP A 461 0.81 -1.62 20.55
N GLY A 462 0.81 -0.28 20.42
CA GLY A 462 -0.42 0.50 20.25
C GLY A 462 -1.16 0.19 18.96
N ALA A 463 -0.46 0.08 17.84
CA ALA A 463 -1.05 -0.30 16.55
C ALA A 463 -1.56 -1.75 16.57
N PHE A 464 -0.82 -2.66 17.23
CA PHE A 464 -1.24 -4.04 17.40
C PHE A 464 -2.55 -4.15 18.20
N GLN A 465 -2.74 -3.35 19.25
CA GLN A 465 -3.98 -3.36 20.04
C GLN A 465 -5.23 -2.99 19.21
N MET A 466 -5.06 -2.26 18.11
CA MET A 466 -6.18 -1.87 17.23
C MET A 466 -6.70 -3.04 16.38
N THR A 467 -5.81 -3.89 15.84
CA THR A 467 -6.18 -4.90 14.83
C THR A 467 -5.52 -6.26 15.03
N GLY A 468 -4.76 -6.45 16.10
CA GLY A 468 -3.99 -7.67 16.36
C GLY A 468 -4.84 -8.94 16.44
N MET A 469 -6.14 -8.83 16.75
CA MET A 469 -7.06 -9.97 16.75
C MET A 469 -7.26 -10.58 15.35
N GLU A 470 -6.82 -9.94 14.29
CA GLU A 470 -6.77 -10.53 12.95
C GLU A 470 -5.78 -11.72 12.85
N LEU A 471 -4.98 -11.96 13.89
CA LEU A 471 -4.27 -13.23 14.05
C LEU A 471 -5.21 -14.45 14.06
N SER A 472 -6.45 -14.28 14.52
CA SER A 472 -7.49 -15.32 14.42
C SER A 472 -7.84 -15.62 12.96
N THR A 473 -7.95 -14.60 12.12
CA THR A 473 -8.13 -14.74 10.66
C THR A 473 -6.92 -15.41 10.02
N ILE A 474 -5.70 -15.00 10.40
CA ILE A 474 -4.45 -15.62 9.96
C ILE A 474 -4.43 -17.12 10.27
N ALA A 475 -4.79 -17.50 11.51
CA ALA A 475 -4.88 -18.89 11.95
C ALA A 475 -5.91 -19.69 11.13
N ARG A 476 -7.12 -19.12 10.97
CA ARG A 476 -8.23 -19.75 10.23
C ARG A 476 -7.86 -20.09 8.80
N PHE A 477 -7.13 -19.21 8.14
CA PHE A 477 -6.70 -19.41 6.75
C PHE A 477 -5.31 -20.06 6.62
N LYS A 478 -4.73 -20.51 7.74
CA LYS A 478 -3.45 -21.22 7.80
C LYS A 478 -2.31 -20.42 7.15
N LEU A 479 -2.29 -19.12 7.38
CA LEU A 479 -1.21 -18.24 6.98
C LEU A 479 -0.09 -18.27 8.02
N ASN A 480 1.14 -17.94 7.62
CA ASN A 480 2.31 -18.14 8.46
C ASN A 480 3.23 -16.91 8.60
N PRO A 481 2.71 -15.69 8.80
CA PRO A 481 3.56 -14.54 9.03
C PRO A 481 4.39 -14.69 10.31
N ILE A 482 5.51 -13.96 10.36
CA ILE A 482 6.26 -13.68 11.58
C ILE A 482 5.87 -12.26 12.01
N VAL A 483 5.17 -12.14 13.13
CA VAL A 483 4.70 -10.85 13.66
C VAL A 483 5.63 -10.40 14.77
N VAL A 484 6.31 -9.29 14.58
CA VAL A 484 7.25 -8.67 15.52
C VAL A 484 6.56 -7.49 16.16
N VAL A 485 6.22 -7.59 17.43
CA VAL A 485 5.60 -6.52 18.20
C VAL A 485 6.68 -5.74 18.94
N LEU A 486 6.79 -4.45 18.65
CA LEU A 486 7.64 -3.52 19.40
C LEU A 486 6.90 -3.13 20.68
N ASN A 487 7.13 -3.88 21.76
CA ASN A 487 6.47 -3.70 23.04
C ASN A 487 7.28 -2.74 23.91
N ASN A 488 7.01 -1.44 23.77
CA ASN A 488 7.67 -0.34 24.51
C ASN A 488 6.71 0.42 25.45
N GLY A 489 5.47 -0.07 25.61
CA GLY A 489 4.47 0.45 26.53
C GLY A 489 3.77 1.72 26.06
N GLY A 490 3.71 1.98 24.73
CA GLY A 490 2.95 3.12 24.22
C GLY A 490 3.38 3.72 22.89
N TYR A 491 2.93 4.95 22.65
CA TYR A 491 3.18 5.68 21.40
C TYR A 491 4.58 6.33 21.42
N GLY A 492 5.61 5.50 21.22
CA GLY A 492 7.01 5.91 21.30
C GLY A 492 7.43 6.99 20.32
N THR A 493 6.74 7.08 19.17
CA THR A 493 7.00 8.12 18.14
C THR A 493 6.60 9.51 18.61
N GLU A 494 5.57 9.62 19.46
CA GLU A 494 5.03 10.89 19.95
C GLU A 494 5.85 11.46 21.12
N ARG A 495 6.46 10.59 21.96
CA ARG A 495 7.18 10.99 23.17
C ARG A 495 8.27 12.02 22.95
N PRO A 496 9.12 11.94 21.93
CA PRO A 496 10.13 12.96 21.68
C PRO A 496 9.57 14.32 21.27
N MET A 497 8.32 14.38 20.81
CA MET A 497 7.63 15.62 20.44
C MET A 497 6.92 16.22 21.65
N LEU A 498 6.13 15.42 22.34
CA LEU A 498 5.43 15.80 23.56
C LEU A 498 5.13 14.55 24.39
N ASP A 499 5.80 14.39 25.52
CA ASP A 499 5.58 13.24 26.40
C ASP A 499 4.53 13.51 27.47
N GLY A 500 3.79 12.45 27.83
CA GLY A 500 2.77 12.48 28.86
C GLY A 500 2.02 11.16 28.96
N GLN A 501 1.17 11.03 29.98
CA GLN A 501 0.37 9.83 30.23
C GLN A 501 -0.54 9.43 29.04
N PHE A 502 -0.86 10.36 28.16
CA PHE A 502 -1.64 10.09 26.94
C PHE A 502 -0.88 9.25 25.92
N ASN A 503 0.44 9.11 26.07
CA ASN A 503 1.26 8.21 25.25
C ASN A 503 1.34 6.79 25.83
N ASP A 504 0.89 6.56 27.07
CA ASP A 504 0.97 5.26 27.73
C ASP A 504 -0.20 4.38 27.35
N ILE A 505 0.07 3.08 27.16
CA ILE A 505 -0.96 2.06 26.99
C ILE A 505 -0.72 0.93 27.99
N LEU A 506 -1.77 0.14 28.25
CA LEU A 506 -1.60 -1.08 29.04
C LEU A 506 -0.78 -2.10 28.24
N PRO A 507 0.39 -2.51 28.73
CA PRO A 507 1.19 -3.53 28.05
C PRO A 507 0.50 -4.90 28.15
N TRP A 508 0.29 -5.54 26.99
CA TRP A 508 -0.23 -6.89 26.94
C TRP A 508 0.91 -7.92 26.93
N ASN A 509 0.59 -9.15 27.29
CA ASN A 509 1.45 -10.31 27.02
C ASN A 509 1.19 -10.80 25.59
N TYR A 510 1.75 -10.12 24.59
CA TYR A 510 1.43 -10.33 23.18
C TYR A 510 1.74 -11.77 22.73
N SER A 511 2.82 -12.38 23.23
CA SER A 511 3.17 -13.77 22.95
C SER A 511 2.07 -14.77 23.36
N ARG A 512 1.27 -14.45 24.40
CA ARG A 512 0.21 -15.32 24.91
C ARG A 512 -1.11 -15.26 24.14
N ILE A 513 -1.24 -14.36 23.15
CA ILE A 513 -2.41 -14.32 22.26
C ILE A 513 -2.59 -15.65 21.53
N THR A 514 -1.49 -16.36 21.25
CA THR A 514 -1.52 -17.72 20.69
C THR A 514 -2.29 -18.72 21.53
N GLU A 515 -2.29 -18.56 22.85
CA GLU A 515 -3.07 -19.39 23.78
C GLU A 515 -4.58 -19.11 23.66
N ILE A 516 -4.96 -17.84 23.52
CA ILE A 516 -6.36 -17.41 23.35
C ILE A 516 -6.91 -17.93 22.01
N ILE A 517 -6.13 -17.80 20.93
CA ILE A 517 -6.50 -18.24 19.59
C ILE A 517 -6.42 -19.77 19.45
N GLY A 518 -5.62 -20.45 20.27
CA GLY A 518 -5.33 -21.88 20.17
C GLY A 518 -4.46 -22.28 18.99
N HIS A 519 -3.77 -21.31 18.39
CA HIS A 519 -2.89 -21.48 17.22
C HIS A 519 -1.69 -20.54 17.25
N GLY A 520 -0.61 -20.93 16.54
CA GLY A 520 0.60 -20.13 16.42
C GLY A 520 1.60 -20.38 17.54
N LYS A 521 2.74 -19.70 17.49
CA LYS A 521 3.79 -19.78 18.51
C LYS A 521 4.20 -18.39 18.98
N GLY A 522 4.18 -18.18 20.30
CA GLY A 522 4.58 -16.94 20.95
C GLY A 522 5.98 -17.03 21.56
N PHE A 523 6.75 -15.97 21.41
CA PHE A 523 8.09 -15.81 21.98
C PHE A 523 8.18 -14.48 22.73
N VAL A 524 8.66 -14.51 23.98
CA VAL A 524 9.02 -13.31 24.74
C VAL A 524 10.50 -13.04 24.54
N ILE A 525 10.85 -11.80 24.21
CA ILE A 525 12.22 -11.40 23.87
C ILE A 525 12.60 -10.17 24.69
N GLU A 526 13.56 -10.34 25.60
CA GLU A 526 14.12 -9.30 26.45
C GLU A 526 15.62 -9.08 26.19
N THR A 527 16.27 -10.08 25.58
CA THR A 527 17.71 -10.07 25.32
C THR A 527 18.06 -10.41 23.86
N GLU A 528 19.26 -10.05 23.44
CA GLU A 528 19.75 -10.25 22.09
C GLU A 528 19.82 -11.73 21.70
N ASP A 529 20.23 -12.62 22.63
CA ASP A 529 20.29 -14.07 22.40
C ASP A 529 18.90 -14.73 22.33
N GLN A 530 17.91 -14.21 23.06
CA GLN A 530 16.50 -14.65 22.91
C GLN A 530 15.95 -14.29 21.53
N LEU A 531 16.27 -13.10 20.98
CA LEU A 531 15.88 -12.71 19.64
C LEU A 531 16.42 -13.67 18.59
N GLU A 532 17.71 -14.00 18.66
CA GLU A 532 18.35 -14.93 17.71
C GLU A 532 17.67 -16.30 17.72
N LYS A 533 17.45 -16.86 18.92
CA LYS A 533 16.76 -18.15 19.09
C LYS A 533 15.33 -18.12 18.54
N ALA A 534 14.58 -17.04 18.85
CA ALA A 534 13.20 -16.88 18.40
C ALA A 534 13.10 -16.74 16.87
N ILE A 535 13.96 -15.93 16.24
CA ILE A 535 13.99 -15.79 14.78
C ILE A 535 14.39 -17.11 14.10
N SER A 536 15.39 -17.81 14.65
CA SER A 536 15.81 -19.11 14.12
C SER A 536 14.67 -20.13 14.23
N ALA A 537 13.99 -20.19 15.38
CA ALA A 537 12.83 -21.05 15.58
C ALA A 537 11.68 -20.68 14.62
N ALA A 538 11.36 -19.40 14.49
CA ALA A 538 10.31 -18.91 13.60
C ALA A 538 10.59 -19.23 12.12
N LYS A 539 11.85 -19.13 11.67
CA LYS A 539 12.25 -19.53 10.31
C LYS A 539 12.04 -21.02 10.04
N ASN A 540 12.34 -21.87 11.02
CA ASN A 540 12.24 -23.32 10.90
C ASN A 540 10.78 -23.83 11.02
N ILE A 541 9.85 -22.99 11.42
CA ILE A 541 8.43 -23.31 11.42
C ILE A 541 7.91 -23.18 10.00
N TYR A 542 8.11 -24.23 9.21
CA TYR A 542 7.56 -24.35 7.84
C TYR A 542 6.07 -24.75 7.84
N SER A 543 5.48 -25.02 9.00
CA SER A 543 4.07 -25.32 9.15
C SER A 543 3.24 -24.07 8.87
N ARG A 544 1.96 -24.27 8.51
CA ARG A 544 0.94 -23.23 8.27
C ARG A 544 0.54 -22.54 9.59
N GLU A 545 1.54 -22.08 10.35
CA GLU A 545 1.37 -21.43 11.64
C GLU A 545 2.12 -20.11 11.66
N PHE A 546 1.47 -19.10 12.22
CA PHE A 546 2.11 -17.81 12.46
C PHE A 546 2.99 -17.84 13.72
N CYS A 547 3.92 -16.92 13.78
CA CYS A 547 4.72 -16.67 14.98
C CYS A 547 4.52 -15.24 15.45
N ILE A 548 4.48 -15.03 16.76
CA ILE A 548 4.47 -13.69 17.37
C ILE A 548 5.70 -13.53 18.26
N LEU A 549 6.47 -12.50 18.00
CA LEU A 549 7.67 -12.11 18.73
C LEU A 549 7.32 -10.87 19.57
N ASP A 550 7.10 -11.06 20.87
CA ASP A 550 6.83 -9.99 21.84
C ASP A 550 8.19 -9.42 22.30
N VAL A 551 8.66 -8.39 21.60
CA VAL A 551 9.97 -7.77 21.83
C VAL A 551 9.83 -6.64 22.85
N ARG A 552 10.25 -6.90 24.09
CA ARG A 552 10.17 -5.96 25.21
C ARG A 552 11.31 -4.96 25.15
N LEU A 553 10.97 -3.75 24.73
CA LEU A 553 11.90 -2.65 24.52
C LEU A 553 11.84 -1.64 25.68
N ASP A 554 12.84 -0.80 25.76
CA ASP A 554 12.76 0.37 26.62
C ASP A 554 11.81 1.40 26.03
N THR A 555 11.06 2.09 26.88
CA THR A 555 10.03 3.07 26.48
C THR A 555 10.60 4.22 25.64
N TYR A 556 11.85 4.59 25.88
CA TYR A 556 12.53 5.69 25.20
C TYR A 556 13.55 5.24 24.15
N ASP A 557 13.70 3.93 23.94
CA ASP A 557 14.58 3.42 22.90
C ASP A 557 13.88 3.50 21.53
N GLY A 558 14.54 4.07 20.55
CA GLY A 558 14.03 4.25 19.20
C GLY A 558 15.07 3.93 18.13
N SER A 559 14.58 3.69 16.92
CA SER A 559 15.46 3.45 15.77
C SER A 559 16.31 4.69 15.45
N PRO A 560 17.48 4.51 14.82
CA PRO A 560 18.28 5.65 14.35
C PRO A 560 17.51 6.55 13.37
N ALA A 561 16.58 5.99 12.60
CA ALA A 561 15.75 6.76 11.69
C ALA A 561 14.73 7.63 12.44
N LEU A 562 14.08 7.10 13.49
CA LEU A 562 13.19 7.87 14.35
C LEU A 562 13.95 8.99 15.06
N GLN A 563 15.16 8.73 15.56
CA GLN A 563 15.99 9.76 16.19
C GLN A 563 16.28 10.92 15.24
N ARG A 564 16.65 10.64 13.98
CA ARG A 564 16.84 11.69 12.96
C ARG A 564 15.56 12.50 12.70
N LEU A 565 14.39 11.83 12.70
CA LEU A 565 13.09 12.50 12.55
C LEU A 565 12.79 13.45 13.70
N THR A 566 12.94 12.97 14.93
CA THR A 566 12.56 13.72 16.14
C THR A 566 13.48 14.90 16.40
N GLU A 567 14.77 14.83 16.02
CA GLU A 567 15.68 16.00 16.03
C GLU A 567 15.19 17.15 15.14
N VAL A 568 14.49 16.83 14.04
CA VAL A 568 13.92 17.81 13.12
C VAL A 568 12.58 18.34 13.64
N LEU A 569 11.73 17.47 14.18
CA LEU A 569 10.38 17.82 14.67
C LEU A 569 10.43 18.59 15.99
N GLY A 570 11.27 18.20 16.94
CA GLY A 570 11.39 18.85 18.24
C GLY A 570 11.72 20.33 18.13
N LYS A 571 12.41 20.75 17.07
CA LYS A 571 12.69 22.16 16.76
C LYS A 571 11.47 22.94 16.22
N LYS A 572 10.37 22.26 15.88
CA LYS A 572 9.15 22.90 15.32
C LYS A 572 8.01 23.00 16.33
N VAL A 573 8.03 22.17 17.38
CA VAL A 573 6.98 22.13 18.42
C VAL A 573 7.29 23.12 19.55
N HIS A 574 8.53 23.57 19.68
CA HIS A 574 9.00 24.62 20.57
C HIS A 574 9.38 25.88 19.78
#